data_725d533831640b0a0853a23655c297a6
#
_entry.id   725d533831640b0a0853a23655c297a6
#
_cell.length_a   1.000
_cell.length_b   1.000
_cell.length_c   1.000
_cell.angle_alpha   90.00
_cell.angle_beta   90.00
_cell.angle_gamma   90.00
#
_symmetry.space_group_name_H-M   'P 1'
#
loop_
_entity.id
_entity.type
_entity.pdbx_description
1 polymer ?
#
loop_
_entity_poly.entity_id
_entity_poly.type
_entity_poly.pdbx_seq_one_letter_code
_entity_poly.pdbx_strand_id
1 'polypeptide(L)'
;GDPLYRKLAASLTAVAQATPGNVAVFFPSYALRDEVASRLGEHGKALLLEERGASPAKRTALLGRLQQRDALLLAVMGGIFGEGVDYPNNLLSTVAVVGVPVPPPSIEQKKLEEYFERKFGDGKGRQYAQTFPALNRVLQAAGRCIRSETDRGVVLLYDNRLGHRPYRRFLPKEMRHCTSSAVPALVRGFNAPRKVNLPS
;
A
#
# COMPACT_ATOMS: atom_id res chain seq x y z
N GLY A 1 -22.93 -5.28 -5.10
CA GLY A 1 -21.60 -5.03 -4.53
C GLY A 1 -21.30 -3.55 -4.57
N ASP A 2 -20.54 -3.06 -3.61
CA ASP A 2 -20.23 -1.64 -3.45
C ASP A 2 -19.53 -1.08 -4.71
N PRO A 3 -20.05 -0.01 -5.34
CA PRO A 3 -19.43 0.63 -6.50
C PRO A 3 -17.99 1.08 -6.26
N LEU A 4 -17.64 1.43 -5.00
CA LEU A 4 -16.30 1.81 -4.62
C LEU A 4 -15.31 0.66 -4.77
N TYR A 5 -15.66 -0.55 -4.34
CA TYR A 5 -14.79 -1.72 -4.46
C TYR A 5 -14.56 -2.13 -5.91
N ARG A 6 -15.58 -1.99 -6.77
CA ARG A 6 -15.43 -2.19 -8.22
C ARG A 6 -14.47 -1.19 -8.86
N LYS A 7 -14.60 0.10 -8.52
CA LYS A 7 -13.68 1.15 -9.00
C LYS A 7 -12.25 0.91 -8.53
N LEU A 8 -12.08 0.51 -7.27
CA LEU A 8 -10.77 0.20 -6.71
C LEU A 8 -10.15 -1.02 -7.42
N ALA A 9 -10.90 -2.12 -7.56
CA ALA A 9 -10.44 -3.31 -8.27
C ALA A 9 -10.06 -3.01 -9.72
N ALA A 10 -10.87 -2.24 -10.45
CA ALA A 10 -10.57 -1.81 -11.81
C ALA A 10 -9.28 -0.98 -11.89
N SER A 11 -9.09 -0.05 -10.95
CA SER A 11 -7.85 0.75 -10.88
C SER A 11 -6.62 -0.11 -10.59
N LEU A 12 -6.72 -1.05 -9.63
CA LEU A 12 -5.63 -1.96 -9.28
C LEU A 12 -5.30 -2.93 -10.41
N THR A 13 -6.33 -3.44 -11.12
CA THR A 13 -6.16 -4.25 -12.35
C THR A 13 -5.35 -3.47 -13.39
N ALA A 14 -5.74 -2.24 -13.68
CA ALA A 14 -5.05 -1.40 -14.66
C ALA A 14 -3.62 -1.00 -14.22
N VAL A 15 -3.39 -0.84 -12.92
CA VAL A 15 -2.03 -0.65 -12.35
C VAL A 15 -1.19 -1.91 -12.53
N ALA A 16 -1.74 -3.09 -12.26
CA ALA A 16 -1.04 -4.36 -12.45
C ALA A 16 -0.64 -4.55 -13.93
N GLN A 17 -1.52 -4.25 -14.87
CA GLN A 17 -1.24 -4.27 -16.31
C GLN A 17 -0.18 -3.25 -16.73
N ALA A 18 -0.17 -2.08 -16.10
CA ALA A 18 0.75 -0.97 -16.43
C ALA A 18 2.15 -1.12 -15.81
N THR A 19 2.32 -2.04 -14.86
CA THR A 19 3.58 -2.24 -14.11
C THR A 19 4.35 -3.43 -14.65
N PRO A 20 5.58 -3.26 -15.16
CA PRO A 20 6.48 -4.38 -15.41
C PRO A 20 6.99 -4.93 -14.07
N GLY A 21 7.03 -6.27 -13.93
CA GLY A 21 7.46 -6.93 -12.69
C GLY A 21 6.38 -6.98 -11.61
N ASN A 22 6.79 -7.10 -10.35
CA ASN A 22 5.87 -7.36 -9.25
C ASN A 22 5.14 -6.11 -8.77
N VAL A 23 3.86 -6.30 -8.45
CA VAL A 23 3.01 -5.33 -7.77
C VAL A 23 2.61 -5.90 -6.41
N ALA A 24 2.76 -5.13 -5.34
CA ALA A 24 2.19 -5.47 -4.04
C ALA A 24 1.08 -4.46 -3.67
N VAL A 25 -0.03 -4.98 -3.16
CA VAL A 25 -1.14 -4.17 -2.66
C VAL A 25 -1.38 -4.52 -1.20
N PHE A 26 -1.29 -3.53 -0.33
CA PHE A 26 -1.49 -3.68 1.11
C PHE A 26 -2.83 -3.11 1.53
N PHE A 27 -3.65 -3.93 2.17
CA PHE A 27 -4.99 -3.62 2.63
C PHE A 27 -5.04 -3.45 4.16
N PRO A 28 -6.02 -2.71 4.72
CA PRO A 28 -6.18 -2.57 6.16
C PRO A 28 -6.77 -3.84 6.83
N SER A 29 -7.37 -4.74 6.05
CA SER A 29 -7.95 -5.98 6.56
C SER A 29 -8.05 -7.05 5.47
N TYR A 30 -8.10 -8.31 5.89
CA TYR A 30 -8.33 -9.46 5.01
C TYR A 30 -9.69 -9.37 4.31
N ALA A 31 -10.74 -8.94 5.02
CA ALA A 31 -12.08 -8.81 4.44
C ALA A 31 -12.11 -7.85 3.25
N LEU A 32 -11.50 -6.65 3.38
CA LEU A 32 -11.44 -5.72 2.25
C LEU A 32 -10.57 -6.25 1.11
N ARG A 33 -9.45 -6.91 1.43
CA ARG A 33 -8.61 -7.56 0.43
C ARG A 33 -9.40 -8.58 -0.38
N ASP A 34 -10.16 -9.47 0.27
CA ASP A 34 -10.92 -10.53 -0.39
C ASP A 34 -12.06 -9.96 -1.24
N GLU A 35 -12.74 -8.93 -0.75
CA GLU A 35 -13.77 -8.19 -1.48
C GLU A 35 -13.22 -7.56 -2.77
N VAL A 36 -12.02 -7.00 -2.72
CA VAL A 36 -11.38 -6.42 -3.90
C VAL A 36 -10.82 -7.51 -4.80
N ALA A 37 -10.18 -8.54 -4.24
CA ALA A 37 -9.62 -9.65 -4.99
C ALA A 37 -10.65 -10.35 -5.87
N SER A 38 -11.88 -10.56 -5.35
CA SER A 38 -12.97 -11.19 -6.09
C SER A 38 -13.50 -10.36 -7.28
N ARG A 39 -13.08 -9.10 -7.39
CA ARG A 39 -13.53 -8.14 -8.43
C ARG A 39 -12.42 -7.71 -9.36
N LEU A 40 -11.20 -8.24 -9.18
CA LEU A 40 -10.11 -7.96 -10.09
C LEU A 40 -10.45 -8.51 -11.49
N GLY A 41 -10.16 -7.71 -12.50
CA GLY A 41 -10.21 -8.15 -13.89
C GLY A 41 -8.94 -8.90 -14.29
N GLU A 42 -8.86 -9.25 -15.55
CA GLU A 42 -7.67 -9.88 -16.13
C GLU A 42 -6.48 -8.89 -16.08
N HIS A 43 -5.38 -9.30 -15.46
CA HIS A 43 -4.20 -8.42 -15.26
C HIS A 43 -2.89 -9.04 -15.74
N GLY A 44 -2.91 -10.29 -16.23
CA GLY A 44 -1.74 -10.95 -16.81
C GLY A 44 -0.64 -11.35 -15.82
N LYS A 45 -0.87 -11.22 -14.50
CA LYS A 45 0.11 -11.55 -13.46
C LYS A 45 -0.36 -12.73 -12.61
N ALA A 46 0.60 -13.46 -12.02
CA ALA A 46 0.29 -14.48 -11.02
C ALA A 46 -0.30 -13.82 -9.77
N LEU A 47 -1.56 -14.13 -9.44
CA LEU A 47 -2.20 -13.62 -8.22
C LEU A 47 -1.67 -14.39 -7.00
N LEU A 48 -1.14 -13.66 -6.02
CA LEU A 48 -0.62 -14.17 -4.77
C LEU A 48 -1.41 -13.54 -3.62
N LEU A 49 -2.00 -14.36 -2.76
CA LEU A 49 -2.77 -13.90 -1.61
C LEU A 49 -2.04 -14.28 -0.31
N GLU A 50 -1.81 -13.30 0.55
CA GLU A 50 -1.32 -13.56 1.90
C GLU A 50 -2.41 -14.28 2.72
N GLU A 51 -2.12 -15.46 3.24
CA GLU A 51 -3.02 -16.17 4.12
C GLU A 51 -2.84 -15.74 5.59
N ARG A 52 -3.94 -15.55 6.32
CA ARG A 52 -3.88 -15.28 7.76
C ARG A 52 -3.25 -16.48 8.48
N GLY A 53 -2.22 -16.22 9.28
CA GLY A 53 -1.54 -17.28 10.05
C GLY A 53 -0.77 -18.28 9.17
N ALA A 54 -0.37 -17.90 7.96
CA ALA A 54 0.41 -18.77 7.08
C ALA A 54 1.64 -19.34 7.79
N SER A 55 1.88 -20.63 7.60
CA SER A 55 3.08 -21.31 8.12
C SER A 55 4.36 -20.74 7.48
N PRO A 56 5.53 -20.90 8.11
CA PRO A 56 6.81 -20.48 7.52
C PRO A 56 7.03 -21.06 6.12
N ALA A 57 6.67 -22.31 5.89
CA ALA A 57 6.81 -22.95 4.58
C ALA A 57 5.95 -22.28 3.50
N LYS A 58 4.68 -21.94 3.81
CA LYS A 58 3.78 -21.20 2.88
C LYS A 58 4.32 -19.80 2.56
N ARG A 59 4.91 -19.13 3.54
CA ARG A 59 5.53 -17.82 3.36
C ARG A 59 6.72 -17.90 2.41
N THR A 60 7.62 -18.85 2.65
CA THR A 60 8.78 -19.09 1.79
C THR A 60 8.37 -19.44 0.36
N ALA A 61 7.35 -20.30 0.19
CA ALA A 61 6.81 -20.63 -1.13
C ALA A 61 6.24 -19.40 -1.86
N LEU A 62 5.51 -18.52 -1.16
CA LEU A 62 4.94 -17.31 -1.73
C LEU A 62 6.04 -16.31 -2.12
N LEU A 63 7.08 -16.14 -1.29
CA LEU A 63 8.25 -15.34 -1.62
C LEU A 63 9.01 -15.90 -2.83
N GLY A 64 9.20 -17.21 -2.92
CA GLY A 64 9.81 -17.86 -4.08
C GLY A 64 9.04 -17.57 -5.37
N ARG A 65 7.71 -17.59 -5.33
CA ARG A 65 6.86 -17.20 -6.47
C ARG A 65 7.02 -15.72 -6.83
N LEU A 66 7.12 -14.84 -5.84
CA LEU A 66 7.35 -13.41 -6.06
C LEU A 66 8.72 -13.16 -6.76
N GLN A 67 9.74 -13.94 -6.42
CA GLN A 67 11.07 -13.86 -7.04
C GLN A 67 11.08 -14.27 -8.53
N GLN A 68 10.10 -15.06 -8.97
CA GLN A 68 9.92 -15.42 -10.39
C GLN A 68 9.42 -14.25 -11.24
N ARG A 69 9.03 -13.14 -10.60
CA ARG A 69 8.50 -11.90 -11.19
C ARG A 69 7.11 -12.04 -11.83
N ASP A 70 6.55 -10.90 -12.23
CA ASP A 70 5.20 -10.78 -12.81
C ASP A 70 4.08 -11.32 -11.91
N ALA A 71 4.16 -11.01 -10.63
CA ALA A 71 3.14 -11.33 -9.65
C ALA A 71 2.38 -10.07 -9.18
N LEU A 72 1.11 -10.27 -8.81
CA LEU A 72 0.28 -9.34 -8.06
C LEU A 72 0.06 -9.92 -6.66
N LEU A 73 0.80 -9.40 -5.69
CA LEU A 73 0.65 -9.77 -4.28
C LEU A 73 -0.43 -8.91 -3.62
N LEU A 74 -1.43 -9.55 -3.03
CA LEU A 74 -2.40 -8.89 -2.15
C LEU A 74 -2.15 -9.31 -0.70
N ALA A 75 -1.78 -8.36 0.13
CA ALA A 75 -1.39 -8.57 1.51
C ALA A 75 -2.11 -7.59 2.46
N VAL A 76 -1.90 -7.73 3.76
CA VAL A 76 -2.53 -6.87 4.77
C VAL A 76 -1.45 -6.07 5.50
N MET A 77 -1.72 -4.79 5.75
CA MET A 77 -0.87 -3.95 6.61
C MET A 77 -0.85 -4.53 8.02
N GLY A 78 0.35 -4.64 8.62
CA GLY A 78 0.50 -5.36 9.88
C GLY A 78 0.54 -6.89 9.72
N GLY A 79 0.38 -7.41 8.51
CA GLY A 79 0.66 -8.80 8.17
C GLY A 79 2.15 -9.03 7.93
N ILE A 80 2.51 -10.28 7.68
CA ILE A 80 3.91 -10.69 7.54
C ILE A 80 4.56 -10.02 6.32
N PHE A 81 3.84 -9.93 5.23
CA PHE A 81 4.30 -9.29 4.00
C PHE A 81 4.35 -7.76 4.11
N GLY A 82 3.56 -7.17 5.01
CA GLY A 82 3.60 -5.74 5.32
C GLY A 82 4.76 -5.33 6.22
N GLU A 83 5.14 -6.17 7.20
CA GLU A 83 6.09 -5.79 8.26
C GLU A 83 7.28 -6.73 8.39
N GLY A 84 7.12 -8.04 8.13
CA GLY A 84 8.10 -9.09 8.47
C GLY A 84 8.94 -9.63 7.32
N VAL A 85 8.78 -9.14 6.09
CA VAL A 85 9.48 -9.63 4.90
C VAL A 85 10.42 -8.58 4.33
N ASP A 86 11.60 -9.02 3.94
CA ASP A 86 12.52 -8.23 3.16
C ASP A 86 12.31 -8.45 1.64
N TYR A 87 12.31 -7.38 0.85
CA TYR A 87 12.14 -7.39 -0.61
C TYR A 87 13.41 -6.84 -1.27
N PRO A 88 14.47 -7.65 -1.40
CA PRO A 88 15.75 -7.19 -1.94
C PRO A 88 15.66 -6.90 -3.45
N ASN A 89 16.65 -6.17 -3.95
CA ASN A 89 16.92 -6.00 -5.38
C ASN A 89 15.75 -5.45 -6.21
N ASN A 90 15.05 -4.43 -5.69
CA ASN A 90 13.87 -3.85 -6.36
C ASN A 90 12.83 -4.92 -6.75
N LEU A 91 12.61 -5.89 -5.86
CA LEU A 91 11.68 -6.98 -6.11
C LEU A 91 10.25 -6.50 -6.37
N LEU A 92 9.87 -5.35 -5.79
CA LEU A 92 8.57 -4.70 -6.01
C LEU A 92 8.75 -3.46 -6.90
N SER A 93 8.13 -3.47 -8.08
CA SER A 93 8.14 -2.33 -9.01
C SER A 93 7.06 -1.30 -8.65
N THR A 94 5.94 -1.75 -8.10
CA THR A 94 4.86 -0.88 -7.63
C THR A 94 4.30 -1.39 -6.30
N VAL A 95 4.11 -0.48 -5.36
CA VAL A 95 3.39 -0.74 -4.11
C VAL A 95 2.17 0.16 -4.05
N ALA A 96 1.00 -0.44 -3.85
CA ALA A 96 -0.24 0.25 -3.56
C ALA A 96 -0.65 0.02 -2.11
N VAL A 97 -1.00 1.07 -1.39
CA VAL A 97 -1.54 0.99 -0.03
C VAL A 97 -2.99 1.48 -0.07
N VAL A 98 -3.91 0.62 0.33
CA VAL A 98 -5.35 0.87 0.30
C VAL A 98 -5.85 1.18 1.70
N GLY A 99 -6.42 2.36 1.87
CA GLY A 99 -6.99 2.79 3.14
C GLY A 99 -5.96 3.11 4.23
N VAL A 100 -6.43 3.76 5.27
CA VAL A 100 -5.68 4.03 6.51
C VAL A 100 -6.21 3.09 7.59
N PRO A 101 -5.39 2.22 8.19
CA PRO A 101 -5.82 1.21 9.16
C PRO A 101 -6.09 1.82 10.54
N VAL A 102 -7.18 2.58 10.65
CA VAL A 102 -7.62 3.15 11.92
C VAL A 102 -8.28 2.04 12.74
N PRO A 103 -7.88 1.85 14.02
CA PRO A 103 -8.51 0.85 14.86
C PRO A 103 -10.00 1.15 15.07
N PRO A 104 -10.84 0.12 15.20
CA PRO A 104 -12.25 0.32 15.52
C PRO A 104 -12.39 0.97 16.91
N PRO A 105 -13.49 1.70 17.14
CA PRO A 105 -13.79 2.24 18.47
C PRO A 105 -13.86 1.10 19.51
N SER A 106 -13.11 1.24 20.60
CA SER A 106 -13.15 0.34 21.75
C SER A 106 -12.93 1.13 23.05
N ILE A 107 -13.21 0.50 24.17
CA ILE A 107 -12.97 1.11 25.51
C ILE A 107 -11.48 1.39 25.69
N GLU A 108 -10.63 0.44 25.30
CA GLU A 108 -9.16 0.56 25.36
C GLU A 108 -8.68 1.71 24.50
N GLN A 109 -9.21 1.83 23.28
CA GLN A 109 -8.88 2.91 22.36
C GLN A 109 -9.25 4.28 22.94
N LYS A 110 -10.44 4.40 23.56
CA LYS A 110 -10.88 5.61 24.21
C LYS A 110 -9.98 5.99 25.40
N LYS A 111 -9.64 5.01 26.26
CA LYS A 111 -8.71 5.24 27.40
C LYS A 111 -7.34 5.67 26.92
N LEU A 112 -6.85 5.14 25.81
CA LEU A 112 -5.57 5.52 25.22
C LEU A 112 -5.61 6.97 24.71
N GLU A 113 -6.71 7.37 24.04
CA GLU A 113 -6.92 8.76 23.63
C GLU A 113 -6.96 9.71 24.83
N GLU A 114 -7.71 9.37 25.87
CA GLU A 114 -7.78 10.16 27.11
C GLU A 114 -6.43 10.28 27.81
N TYR A 115 -5.62 9.19 27.84
CA TYR A 115 -4.27 9.20 28.36
C TYR A 115 -3.37 10.19 27.60
N PHE A 116 -3.35 10.11 26.27
CA PHE A 116 -2.54 11.01 25.46
C PHE A 116 -3.04 12.46 25.50
N GLU A 117 -4.36 12.66 25.62
CA GLU A 117 -4.93 14.00 25.77
C GLU A 117 -4.47 14.66 27.07
N ARG A 118 -4.48 13.92 28.21
CA ARG A 118 -3.94 14.42 29.47
C ARG A 118 -2.43 14.71 29.43
N LYS A 119 -1.68 13.88 28.66
CA LYS A 119 -0.22 13.99 28.59
C LYS A 119 0.27 15.12 27.69
N PHE A 120 -0.42 15.38 26.58
CA PHE A 120 0.04 16.29 25.53
C PHE A 120 -0.93 17.46 25.25
N GLY A 121 -2.17 17.38 25.72
CA GLY A 121 -3.20 18.41 25.57
C GLY A 121 -3.63 18.67 24.12
N ASP A 122 -4.50 19.67 23.95
CA ASP A 122 -4.85 20.34 22.69
C ASP A 122 -5.31 19.42 21.54
N GLY A 123 -6.18 18.43 21.81
CA GLY A 123 -6.70 17.53 20.80
C GLY A 123 -5.68 16.53 20.25
N LYS A 124 -4.54 16.37 20.95
CA LYS A 124 -3.47 15.46 20.55
C LYS A 124 -3.77 14.01 20.90
N GLY A 125 -4.71 13.73 21.81
CA GLY A 125 -5.08 12.38 22.22
C GLY A 125 -5.34 11.47 21.02
N ARG A 126 -6.23 11.87 20.13
CA ARG A 126 -6.55 11.12 18.92
C ARG A 126 -5.37 11.02 17.93
N GLN A 127 -4.53 12.05 17.85
CA GLN A 127 -3.36 12.01 16.97
C GLN A 127 -2.39 10.91 17.38
N TYR A 128 -2.05 10.83 18.68
CA TYR A 128 -1.11 9.84 19.21
C TYR A 128 -1.70 8.44 19.28
N ALA A 129 -3.00 8.32 19.63
CA ALA A 129 -3.64 7.02 19.78
C ALA A 129 -4.07 6.37 18.46
N GLN A 130 -4.37 7.16 17.42
CA GLN A 130 -4.91 6.63 16.16
C GLN A 130 -4.13 7.09 14.94
N THR A 131 -3.98 8.43 14.75
CA THR A 131 -3.48 8.97 13.47
C THR A 131 -2.04 8.54 13.21
N PHE A 132 -1.15 8.71 14.17
CA PHE A 132 0.27 8.36 14.00
C PHE A 132 0.49 6.86 13.83
N PRO A 133 -0.08 5.96 14.68
CA PRO A 133 0.06 4.53 14.46
C PRO A 133 -0.47 4.06 13.10
N ALA A 134 -1.62 4.58 12.68
CA ALA A 134 -2.20 4.23 11.38
C ALA A 134 -1.32 4.72 10.21
N LEU A 135 -0.81 5.94 10.30
CA LEU A 135 0.07 6.50 9.27
C LEU A 135 1.41 5.76 9.20
N ASN A 136 1.99 5.39 10.35
CA ASN A 136 3.20 4.59 10.39
C ASN A 136 3.05 3.26 9.64
N ARG A 137 1.91 2.57 9.80
CA ARG A 137 1.63 1.34 9.04
C ARG A 137 1.55 1.60 7.53
N VAL A 138 0.90 2.69 7.12
CA VAL A 138 0.85 3.11 5.71
C VAL A 138 2.26 3.37 5.17
N LEU A 139 3.08 4.11 5.90
CA LEU A 139 4.45 4.44 5.49
C LEU A 139 5.37 3.22 5.49
N GLN A 140 5.23 2.31 6.44
CA GLN A 140 5.98 1.05 6.48
C GLN A 140 5.64 0.17 5.27
N ALA A 141 4.35 0.04 4.93
CA ALA A 141 3.92 -0.69 3.74
C ALA A 141 4.42 -0.02 2.45
N ALA A 142 4.33 1.31 2.36
CA ALA A 142 4.83 2.09 1.23
C ALA A 142 6.36 1.95 1.06
N GLY A 143 7.11 1.96 2.16
CA GLY A 143 8.56 1.79 2.19
C GLY A 143 9.07 0.42 1.76
N ARG A 144 8.17 -0.55 1.49
CA ARG A 144 8.55 -1.84 0.90
C ARG A 144 9.01 -1.73 -0.55
N CYS A 145 8.66 -0.65 -1.23
CA CYS A 145 9.04 -0.40 -2.63
C CYS A 145 10.41 0.25 -2.76
N ILE A 146 10.71 1.24 -1.91
CA ILE A 146 11.90 2.09 -2.00
C ILE A 146 12.59 2.06 -0.64
N ARG A 147 13.82 1.54 -0.58
CA ARG A 147 14.59 1.35 0.65
C ARG A 147 15.96 2.03 0.61
N SER A 148 16.50 2.20 -0.59
CA SER A 148 17.78 2.85 -0.83
C SER A 148 17.65 3.99 -1.83
N GLU A 149 18.68 4.81 -1.94
CA GLU A 149 18.75 5.92 -2.91
C GLU A 149 18.76 5.43 -4.36
N THR A 150 19.14 4.18 -4.58
CA THR A 150 19.20 3.57 -5.91
C THR A 150 17.91 2.84 -6.31
N ASP A 151 17.02 2.58 -5.34
CA ASP A 151 15.77 1.89 -5.62
C ASP A 151 14.82 2.78 -6.43
N ARG A 152 14.14 2.16 -7.37
CA ARG A 152 13.12 2.81 -8.19
C ARG A 152 11.82 2.04 -8.14
N GLY A 153 10.73 2.75 -7.91
CA GLY A 153 9.42 2.15 -7.90
C GLY A 153 8.32 3.19 -7.77
N VAL A 154 7.09 2.73 -7.92
CA VAL A 154 5.90 3.57 -7.78
C VAL A 154 5.21 3.26 -6.47
N VAL A 155 4.91 4.29 -5.69
CA VAL A 155 4.11 4.18 -4.47
C VAL A 155 2.77 4.88 -4.70
N LEU A 156 1.68 4.13 -4.51
CA LEU A 156 0.30 4.58 -4.68
C LEU A 156 -0.43 4.51 -3.34
N LEU A 157 -1.09 5.59 -2.94
CA LEU A 157 -1.87 5.66 -1.72
C LEU A 157 -3.36 5.88 -2.05
N TYR A 158 -4.18 4.86 -1.83
CA TYR A 158 -5.62 4.86 -2.13
C TYR A 158 -6.44 5.17 -0.89
N ASP A 159 -6.45 6.44 -0.46
CA ASP A 159 -7.34 6.94 0.59
C ASP A 159 -7.42 8.47 0.50
N ASN A 160 -8.63 9.00 0.34
CA ASN A 160 -8.84 10.44 0.27
C ASN A 160 -8.38 11.18 1.53
N ARG A 161 -8.43 10.54 2.70
CA ARG A 161 -7.98 11.13 3.97
C ARG A 161 -6.52 11.54 3.93
N LEU A 162 -5.68 10.82 3.18
CA LEU A 162 -4.26 11.10 3.04
C LEU A 162 -3.97 12.41 2.31
N GLY A 163 -4.91 12.91 1.50
CA GLY A 163 -4.84 14.21 0.84
C GLY A 163 -5.14 15.41 1.75
N HIS A 164 -5.72 15.18 2.92
CA HIS A 164 -6.20 16.21 3.83
C HIS A 164 -5.47 16.19 5.19
N ARG A 165 -5.62 17.27 5.97
CA ARG A 165 -5.16 17.28 7.37
C ARG A 165 -5.99 16.29 8.22
N PRO A 166 -5.38 15.62 9.19
CA PRO A 166 -4.01 15.79 9.67
C PRO A 166 -2.95 14.98 8.89
N TYR A 167 -3.34 14.05 8.01
CA TYR A 167 -2.44 13.07 7.40
C TYR A 167 -1.44 13.70 6.41
N ARG A 168 -1.89 14.62 5.55
CA ARG A 168 -1.09 15.19 4.44
C ARG A 168 0.23 15.81 4.89
N ARG A 169 0.28 16.41 6.07
CA ARG A 169 1.49 17.06 6.62
C ARG A 169 2.62 16.09 6.95
N PHE A 170 2.32 14.81 7.09
CA PHE A 170 3.29 13.76 7.43
C PHE A 170 3.73 12.94 6.22
N LEU A 171 3.13 13.16 5.06
CA LEU A 171 3.53 12.53 3.81
C LEU A 171 4.62 13.33 3.11
N PRO A 172 5.49 12.68 2.32
CA PRO A 172 6.46 13.36 1.48
C PRO A 172 5.81 14.47 0.64
N LYS A 173 6.49 15.62 0.51
CA LYS A 173 5.98 16.77 -0.24
C LYS A 173 5.83 16.46 -1.74
N GLU A 174 6.66 15.57 -2.24
CA GLU A 174 6.73 15.11 -3.63
C GLU A 174 5.52 14.27 -4.04
N MET A 175 4.77 13.71 -3.08
CA MET A 175 3.56 12.96 -3.38
C MET A 175 2.49 13.86 -4.00
N ARG A 176 2.03 13.47 -5.20
CA ARG A 176 1.00 14.19 -5.96
C ARG A 176 -0.37 13.59 -5.75
N HIS A 177 -1.37 14.45 -5.70
CA HIS A 177 -2.77 14.03 -5.73
C HIS A 177 -3.20 13.79 -7.18
N CYS A 178 -3.86 12.66 -7.44
CA CYS A 178 -4.44 12.38 -8.75
C CYS A 178 -5.74 11.59 -8.61
N THR A 179 -6.55 11.55 -9.66
CA THR A 179 -7.73 10.70 -9.71
C THR A 179 -7.32 9.24 -9.99
N SER A 180 -8.11 8.28 -9.51
CA SER A 180 -7.84 6.86 -9.72
C SER A 180 -7.77 6.48 -11.21
N SER A 181 -8.49 7.19 -12.08
CA SER A 181 -8.45 7.00 -13.54
C SER A 181 -7.13 7.44 -14.18
N ALA A 182 -6.42 8.41 -13.60
CA ALA A 182 -5.13 8.88 -14.11
C ALA A 182 -3.95 7.97 -13.69
N VAL A 183 -4.10 7.19 -12.62
CA VAL A 183 -3.02 6.38 -12.04
C VAL A 183 -2.37 5.42 -13.05
N PRO A 184 -3.11 4.63 -13.86
CA PRO A 184 -2.47 3.70 -14.80
C PRO A 184 -1.60 4.39 -15.85
N ALA A 185 -2.00 5.56 -16.32
CA ALA A 185 -1.21 6.36 -17.28
C ALA A 185 0.08 6.89 -16.62
N LEU A 186 0.01 7.35 -15.37
CA LEU A 186 1.18 7.80 -14.61
C LEU A 186 2.16 6.65 -14.35
N VAL A 187 1.66 5.46 -14.01
CA VAL A 187 2.49 4.26 -13.82
C VAL A 187 3.19 3.85 -15.12
N ARG A 188 2.48 3.84 -16.24
CA ARG A 188 3.11 3.60 -17.58
C ARG A 188 4.17 4.62 -17.89
N GLY A 189 3.88 5.90 -17.67
CA GLY A 189 4.84 6.99 -17.92
C GLY A 189 6.10 6.89 -17.07
N PHE A 190 5.98 6.48 -15.81
CA PHE A 190 7.12 6.23 -14.92
C PHE A 190 7.99 5.08 -15.41
N ASN A 191 7.38 4.00 -15.90
CA ASN A 191 8.06 2.79 -16.36
C ASN A 191 8.56 2.90 -17.82
N ALA A 192 8.17 3.93 -18.56
CA ALA A 192 8.67 4.15 -19.92
C ALA A 192 10.19 4.40 -19.91
N PRO A 193 10.93 3.89 -20.93
CA PRO A 193 12.35 4.17 -21.03
C PRO A 193 12.56 5.69 -21.14
N ARG A 194 13.46 6.22 -20.30
CA ARG A 194 13.85 7.64 -20.41
C ARG A 194 14.53 7.84 -21.76
N LYS A 195 14.01 8.76 -22.59
CA LYS A 195 14.76 9.26 -23.73
C LYS A 195 16.01 9.94 -23.17
N VAL A 196 17.15 9.29 -23.28
CA VAL A 196 18.44 9.93 -23.02
C VAL A 196 18.68 10.85 -24.22
N ASN A 197 18.44 12.15 -24.06
CA ASN A 197 18.96 13.13 -25.01
C ASN A 197 20.48 13.15 -24.78
N LEU A 198 21.22 12.41 -25.59
CA LEU A 198 22.65 12.58 -25.68
C LEU A 198 22.86 14.00 -26.27
N PRO A 199 23.64 14.86 -25.61
CA PRO A 199 24.03 16.13 -26.25
C PRO A 199 24.84 15.79 -27.50
N SER A 200 24.42 16.37 -28.62
CA SER A 200 25.12 16.34 -29.89
C SER A 200 26.44 17.10 -29.82
#